data_49173270eed650a167bfbfe69bf21070
#
_entry.id   49173270eed650a167bfbfe69bf21070
#
_cell.length_a   1.000
_cell.length_b   1.000
_cell.length_c   1.000
_cell.angle_alpha   90.00
_cell.angle_beta   90.00
_cell.angle_gamma   90.00
#
_symmetry.space_group_name_H-M   'P 1'
#
loop_
_entity.id
_entity.type
_entity.pdbx_description
1 polymer ?
#
loop_
_entity_poly.entity_id
_entity_poly.type
_entity_poly.pdbx_seq_one_letter_code
_entity_poly.pdbx_strand_id
1 'polypeptide(L)'
;SGLGWLDREWSTSVLDPSREGWDWLALHLEDGRDLMIYRIRRRDGGIDPVSTGVLVEADGVRRRLAVDDWSLEPLRFWRDGSGGRWPVEWRLRVPGAGIDGRIRPLLDDQLNRLSVRYWEGMVCLDGPRPGCGYLELTGYDGGSSELEGVSRN
;
A
#
# COMPACT_ATOMS: atom_id res chain seq x y z
N SER A 1 7.38 -8.94 23.38
CA SER A 1 6.03 -8.56 22.96
C SER A 1 6.13 -7.50 21.89
N GLY A 2 5.21 -7.51 20.94
CA GLY A 2 5.17 -6.56 19.84
C GLY A 2 3.76 -6.47 19.27
N LEU A 3 3.56 -5.54 18.35
CA LEU A 3 2.35 -5.42 17.55
C LEU A 3 2.54 -6.13 16.22
N GLY A 4 1.48 -6.61 15.63
CA GLY A 4 1.44 -7.22 14.32
C GLY A 4 0.13 -6.89 13.62
N TRP A 5 0.09 -7.08 12.32
CA TRP A 5 -1.11 -6.96 11.52
C TRP A 5 -1.50 -8.32 10.98
N LEU A 6 -2.78 -8.64 11.00
CA LEU A 6 -3.34 -9.82 10.33
C LEU A 6 -4.28 -9.35 9.22
N ASP A 7 -3.89 -9.56 8.00
CA ASP A 7 -4.77 -9.40 6.85
C ASP A 7 -5.44 -10.72 6.47
N ARG A 8 -6.65 -10.62 5.95
CA ARG A 8 -7.40 -11.75 5.41
C ARG A 8 -8.02 -11.33 4.09
N GLU A 9 -7.41 -11.75 3.02
CA GLU A 9 -7.95 -11.56 1.68
C GLU A 9 -8.54 -12.89 1.15
N TRP A 10 -9.73 -12.79 0.57
CA TRP A 10 -10.39 -13.88 -0.12
C TRP A 10 -10.61 -13.45 -1.57
N SER A 11 -9.67 -13.75 -2.42
CA SER A 11 -9.76 -13.43 -3.85
C SER A 11 -9.63 -14.70 -4.67
N THR A 12 -10.46 -14.81 -5.71
CA THR A 12 -10.39 -15.91 -6.69
C THR A 12 -9.79 -15.47 -8.02
N SER A 13 -9.44 -14.19 -8.15
CA SER A 13 -8.97 -13.61 -9.42
C SER A 13 -7.64 -12.89 -9.25
N VAL A 14 -6.74 -13.13 -10.17
CA VAL A 14 -5.64 -12.23 -10.50
C VAL A 14 -6.25 -10.87 -10.87
N LEU A 15 -5.51 -9.78 -10.69
CA LEU A 15 -5.97 -8.43 -11.05
C LEU A 15 -6.58 -8.41 -12.46
N ASP A 16 -7.72 -7.76 -12.57
CA ASP A 16 -8.34 -7.43 -13.86
C ASP A 16 -7.30 -6.77 -14.78
N PRO A 17 -7.27 -7.10 -16.10
CA PRO A 17 -6.29 -6.52 -17.04
C PRO A 17 -6.25 -4.99 -17.08
N SER A 18 -7.32 -4.30 -16.67
CA SER A 18 -7.36 -2.84 -16.55
C SER A 18 -6.58 -2.30 -15.35
N ARG A 19 -6.22 -3.15 -14.40
CA ARG A 19 -5.51 -2.82 -13.18
C ARG A 19 -4.01 -3.02 -13.34
N GLU A 20 -3.22 -2.15 -12.75
CA GLU A 20 -1.76 -2.19 -12.80
C GLU A 20 -1.16 -2.86 -11.57
N GLY A 21 -1.78 -2.65 -10.42
CA GLY A 21 -1.33 -3.16 -9.13
C GLY A 21 -2.07 -2.50 -7.99
N TRP A 22 -1.60 -2.75 -6.78
CA TRP A 22 -2.15 -2.15 -5.57
C TRP A 22 -1.06 -1.58 -4.66
N ASP A 23 -1.51 -0.69 -3.80
CA ASP A 23 -0.76 -0.18 -2.66
C ASP A 23 -1.63 -0.41 -1.42
N TRP A 24 -1.16 -1.23 -0.51
CA TRP A 24 -1.81 -1.53 0.75
C TRP A 24 -0.97 -0.99 1.89
N LEU A 25 -1.58 -0.24 2.79
CA LEU A 25 -0.94 0.38 3.93
C LEU A 25 -1.73 0.06 5.20
N ALA A 26 -1.06 -0.38 6.25
CA ALA A 26 -1.62 -0.51 7.58
C ALA A 26 -0.69 0.12 8.61
N LEU A 27 -1.23 0.97 9.47
CA LEU A 27 -0.48 1.69 10.50
C LEU A 27 -1.16 1.54 11.86
N HIS A 28 -0.37 1.26 12.88
CA HIS A 28 -0.72 1.49 14.28
C HIS A 28 -0.22 2.88 14.67
N LEU A 29 -1.13 3.78 15.00
CA LEU A 29 -0.80 5.14 15.42
C LEU A 29 -0.51 5.18 16.93
N GLU A 30 0.40 6.04 17.36
CA GLU A 30 0.77 6.16 18.77
C GLU A 30 -0.37 6.65 19.67
N ASP A 31 -1.40 7.27 19.09
CA ASP A 31 -2.61 7.68 19.81
C ASP A 31 -3.64 6.54 20.00
N GLY A 32 -3.28 5.31 19.64
CA GLY A 32 -4.09 4.11 19.83
C GLY A 32 -5.07 3.84 18.70
N ARG A 33 -5.04 4.62 17.62
CA ARG A 33 -5.83 4.36 16.42
C ARG A 33 -5.10 3.48 15.44
N ASP A 34 -5.86 2.78 14.59
CA ASP A 34 -5.33 2.03 13.45
C ASP A 34 -5.86 2.60 12.14
N LEU A 35 -5.00 2.69 11.15
CA LEU A 35 -5.36 3.11 9.80
C LEU A 35 -5.00 2.03 8.80
N MET A 36 -5.94 1.65 7.94
CA MET A 36 -5.68 0.84 6.76
C MET A 36 -6.14 1.59 5.52
N ILE A 37 -5.33 1.56 4.46
CA ILE A 37 -5.67 2.07 3.12
C ILE A 37 -5.35 0.99 2.10
N TYR A 38 -6.30 0.74 1.22
CA TYR A 38 -6.17 -0.14 0.08
C TYR A 38 -6.47 0.63 -1.21
N ARG A 39 -5.44 0.85 -2.03
CA ARG A 39 -5.53 1.56 -3.30
C ARG A 39 -5.22 0.61 -4.45
N ILE A 40 -6.16 0.45 -5.36
CA ILE A 40 -5.93 -0.23 -6.63
C ILE A 40 -5.64 0.83 -7.70
N ARG A 41 -4.50 0.66 -8.39
CA ARG A 41 -4.10 1.54 -9.50
C ARG A 41 -4.58 0.95 -10.81
N ARG A 42 -5.08 1.82 -11.67
CA ARG A 42 -5.52 1.47 -13.02
C ARG A 42 -4.42 1.84 -14.04
N ARG A 43 -4.38 1.13 -15.14
CA ARG A 43 -3.42 1.38 -16.24
C ARG A 43 -3.62 2.72 -16.93
N ASP A 44 -4.81 3.32 -16.83
CA ASP A 44 -5.09 4.67 -17.32
C ASP A 44 -4.58 5.78 -16.37
N GLY A 45 -3.88 5.43 -15.31
CA GLY A 45 -3.36 6.34 -14.29
C GLY A 45 -4.38 6.72 -13.20
N GLY A 46 -5.61 6.23 -13.29
CA GLY A 46 -6.65 6.47 -12.29
C GLY A 46 -6.57 5.53 -11.09
N ILE A 47 -7.40 5.84 -10.08
CA ILE A 47 -7.64 4.97 -8.93
C ILE A 47 -8.95 4.21 -9.17
N ASP A 48 -8.93 2.90 -8.92
CA ASP A 48 -10.12 2.08 -9.04
C ASP A 48 -11.12 2.45 -7.93
N PRO A 49 -12.44 2.59 -8.25
CA PRO A 49 -13.46 2.97 -7.26
C PRO A 49 -13.65 1.99 -6.09
N VAL A 50 -13.14 0.76 -6.20
CA VAL A 50 -13.17 -0.20 -5.07
C VAL A 50 -12.13 0.12 -4.01
N SER A 51 -11.18 1.02 -4.30
CA SER A 51 -10.19 1.49 -3.33
C SER A 51 -10.88 2.10 -2.11
N THR A 52 -10.33 1.86 -0.94
CA THR A 52 -10.98 2.24 0.32
C THR A 52 -9.95 2.41 1.42
N GLY A 53 -10.38 3.01 2.53
CA GLY A 53 -9.64 2.99 3.78
C GLY A 53 -10.56 2.69 4.96
N VAL A 54 -9.96 2.34 6.07
CA VAL A 54 -10.63 2.17 7.36
C VAL A 54 -9.77 2.83 8.44
N LEU A 55 -10.36 3.70 9.21
CA LEU A 55 -9.81 4.19 10.46
C LEU A 55 -10.53 3.49 11.61
N VAL A 56 -9.77 2.91 12.52
CA VAL A 56 -10.28 2.35 13.78
C VAL A 56 -9.86 3.31 14.88
N GLU A 57 -10.83 3.87 15.58
CA GLU A 57 -10.57 4.77 16.72
C GLU A 57 -10.06 3.95 17.92
N ALA A 58 -9.45 4.62 18.90
CA ALA A 58 -8.86 3.96 20.06
C ALA A 58 -9.89 3.15 20.92
N ASP A 59 -11.16 3.46 20.80
CA ASP A 59 -12.27 2.72 21.43
C ASP A 59 -12.80 1.56 20.58
N GLY A 60 -12.17 1.30 19.41
CA GLY A 60 -12.54 0.24 18.48
C GLY A 60 -13.64 0.59 17.48
N VAL A 61 -14.18 1.82 17.50
CA VAL A 61 -15.15 2.27 16.50
C VAL A 61 -14.48 2.38 15.14
N ARG A 62 -15.08 1.76 14.13
CA ARG A 62 -14.58 1.75 12.75
C ARG A 62 -15.25 2.81 11.90
N ARG A 63 -14.48 3.58 11.17
CA ARG A 63 -14.92 4.55 10.17
C ARG A 63 -14.34 4.20 8.81
N ARG A 64 -15.22 3.94 7.85
CA ARG A 64 -14.81 3.76 6.45
C ARG A 64 -14.40 5.11 5.85
N LEU A 65 -13.35 5.10 5.08
CA LEU A 65 -12.83 6.25 4.33
C LEU A 65 -13.07 6.01 2.84
N ALA A 66 -13.75 6.92 2.18
CA ALA A 66 -13.88 6.94 0.73
C ALA A 66 -12.55 7.38 0.08
N VAL A 67 -12.43 7.20 -1.23
CA VAL A 67 -11.20 7.56 -1.97
C VAL A 67 -10.82 9.03 -1.79
N ASP A 68 -11.81 9.92 -1.69
CA ASP A 68 -11.58 11.36 -1.54
C ASP A 68 -11.24 11.79 -0.09
N ASP A 69 -11.39 10.89 0.89
CA ASP A 69 -11.09 11.19 2.29
C ASP A 69 -9.59 11.12 2.61
N TRP A 70 -8.77 10.60 1.70
CA TRP A 70 -7.33 10.42 1.88
C TRP A 70 -6.55 10.65 0.60
N SER A 71 -5.27 10.95 0.74
CA SER A 71 -4.31 10.94 -0.38
C SER A 71 -3.03 10.22 0.02
N LEU A 72 -2.45 9.53 -0.96
CA LEU A 72 -1.18 8.82 -0.84
C LEU A 72 -0.33 9.17 -2.07
N GLU A 73 0.66 10.06 -1.87
CA GLU A 73 1.49 10.63 -2.93
C GLU A 73 2.94 10.12 -2.79
N PRO A 74 3.55 9.50 -3.83
CA PRO A 74 4.93 9.05 -3.76
C PRO A 74 5.90 10.22 -3.70
N LEU A 75 6.88 10.16 -2.78
CA LEU A 75 7.91 11.18 -2.61
C LEU A 75 9.29 10.71 -3.07
N ARG A 76 9.61 9.43 -2.85
CA ARG A 76 10.91 8.86 -3.20
C ARG A 76 10.74 7.45 -3.73
N PHE A 77 11.57 7.11 -4.70
CA PHE A 77 11.59 5.78 -5.31
C PHE A 77 12.94 5.11 -5.04
N TRP A 78 12.88 3.83 -4.76
CA TRP A 78 14.02 2.92 -4.76
C TRP A 78 14.01 2.08 -6.03
N ARG A 79 15.19 1.83 -6.60
CA ARG A 79 15.36 0.99 -7.78
C ARG A 79 15.99 -0.34 -7.36
N ASP A 80 15.33 -1.43 -7.70
CA ASP A 80 15.95 -2.74 -7.58
C ASP A 80 16.93 -3.01 -8.75
N GLY A 81 17.77 -4.03 -8.59
CA GLY A 81 18.77 -4.40 -9.60
C GLY A 81 18.19 -4.99 -10.90
N SER A 82 16.88 -5.21 -10.99
CA SER A 82 16.18 -5.82 -12.14
C SER A 82 15.24 -4.88 -12.88
N GLY A 83 15.31 -3.58 -12.59
CA GLY A 83 14.58 -2.54 -13.33
C GLY A 83 13.30 -2.06 -12.65
N GLY A 84 12.87 -2.67 -11.56
CA GLY A 84 11.73 -2.20 -10.78
C GLY A 84 12.00 -0.84 -10.14
N ARG A 85 10.97 -0.02 -10.09
CA ARG A 85 11.01 1.33 -9.50
C ARG A 85 9.91 1.48 -8.47
N TRP A 86 10.25 1.21 -7.23
CA TRP A 86 9.33 1.09 -6.11
C TRP A 86 9.21 2.40 -5.34
N PRO A 87 8.00 2.97 -5.16
CA PRO A 87 7.79 4.17 -4.34
C PRO A 87 7.86 3.78 -2.86
N VAL A 88 8.97 4.06 -2.22
CA VAL A 88 9.22 3.61 -0.84
C VAL A 88 8.96 4.71 0.20
N GLU A 89 8.87 5.98 -0.20
CA GLU A 89 8.43 7.06 0.68
C GLU A 89 7.22 7.78 0.11
N TRP A 90 6.29 8.16 1.01
CA TRP A 90 5.01 8.72 0.63
C TRP A 90 4.60 9.89 1.51
N ARG A 91 3.82 10.80 0.95
CA ARG A 91 3.01 11.74 1.72
C ARG A 91 1.63 11.10 1.93
N LEU A 92 1.25 10.93 3.19
CA LEU A 92 -0.08 10.49 3.58
C LEU A 92 -0.86 11.66 4.15
N ARG A 93 -2.10 11.85 3.67
CA ARG A 93 -3.05 12.79 4.27
C ARG A 93 -4.40 12.11 4.47
N VAL A 94 -4.95 12.26 5.66
CA VAL A 94 -6.35 11.94 6.01
C VAL A 94 -6.90 13.11 6.83
N PRO A 95 -7.35 14.19 6.16
CA PRO A 95 -7.71 15.45 6.83
C PRO A 95 -8.74 15.26 7.94
N GLY A 96 -9.78 14.46 7.68
CA GLY A 96 -10.82 14.14 8.65
C GLY A 96 -10.36 13.35 9.89
N ALA A 97 -9.10 12.88 9.91
CA ALA A 97 -8.47 12.21 11.05
C ALA A 97 -7.30 13.01 11.65
N GLY A 98 -6.99 14.19 11.09
CA GLY A 98 -5.84 15.00 11.48
C GLY A 98 -4.51 14.34 11.17
N ILE A 99 -4.46 13.47 10.17
CA ILE A 99 -3.24 12.80 9.71
C ILE A 99 -2.70 13.56 8.51
N ASP A 100 -1.46 14.03 8.61
CA ASP A 100 -0.68 14.62 7.52
C ASP A 100 0.80 14.38 7.84
N GLY A 101 1.43 13.47 7.11
CA GLY A 101 2.79 13.08 7.41
C GLY A 101 3.51 12.38 6.28
N ARG A 102 4.76 12.05 6.53
CA ARG A 102 5.63 11.33 5.62
C ARG A 102 5.82 9.90 6.09
N ILE A 103 5.50 8.97 5.22
CA ILE A 103 5.80 7.55 5.43
C ILE A 103 7.20 7.28 4.94
N ARG A 104 8.02 6.62 5.77
CA ARG A 104 9.37 6.19 5.43
C ARG A 104 9.55 4.70 5.70
N PRO A 105 10.25 3.98 4.82
CA PRO A 105 10.58 2.59 5.05
C PRO A 105 11.70 2.48 6.10
N LEU A 106 11.71 1.38 6.84
CA LEU A 106 12.82 1.06 7.73
C LEU A 106 14.07 0.66 6.93
N LEU A 107 13.87 -0.04 5.81
CA LEU A 107 14.89 -0.39 4.81
C LEU A 107 14.31 -0.17 3.42
N ASP A 108 15.14 0.24 2.47
CA ASP A 108 14.68 0.42 1.09
C ASP A 108 14.43 -0.92 0.39
N ASP A 109 15.32 -1.89 0.56
CA ASP A 109 15.18 -3.23 -0.01
C ASP A 109 14.41 -4.15 0.95
N GLN A 110 13.10 -4.13 0.81
CA GLN A 110 12.18 -5.09 1.44
C GLN A 110 11.40 -5.84 0.34
N LEU A 111 12.03 -6.03 -0.83
CA LEU A 111 11.43 -6.68 -1.98
C LEU A 111 11.34 -8.19 -1.77
N ASN A 112 10.14 -8.72 -1.89
CA ASN A 112 9.89 -10.14 -2.00
C ASN A 112 10.16 -10.60 -3.45
N ARG A 113 11.10 -11.55 -3.61
CA ARG A 113 11.59 -12.03 -4.91
C ARG A 113 11.10 -13.44 -5.24
N LEU A 114 9.91 -13.80 -4.79
CA LEU A 114 9.26 -15.07 -5.11
C LEU A 114 8.59 -15.04 -6.50
N SER A 115 7.71 -15.99 -6.76
CA SER A 115 6.98 -16.09 -8.03
C SER A 115 6.15 -14.86 -8.40
N VAL A 116 5.62 -14.16 -7.40
CA VAL A 116 5.04 -12.83 -7.55
C VAL A 116 6.00 -11.85 -6.89
N ARG A 117 6.40 -10.83 -7.63
CA ARG A 117 7.27 -9.77 -7.09
C ARG A 117 6.42 -8.67 -6.49
N TYR A 118 6.62 -8.42 -5.22
CA TYR A 118 6.00 -7.31 -4.50
C TYR A 118 6.97 -6.78 -3.44
N TRP A 119 6.90 -5.50 -3.19
CA TRP A 119 7.64 -4.88 -2.10
C TRP A 119 6.72 -4.86 -0.88
N GLU A 120 7.15 -5.46 0.20
CA GLU A 120 6.42 -5.46 1.46
C GLU A 120 7.38 -5.21 2.60
N GLY A 121 7.11 -4.17 3.39
CA GLY A 121 8.03 -3.83 4.42
C GLY A 121 7.48 -2.95 5.53
N MET A 122 8.24 -2.92 6.61
CA MET A 122 7.94 -2.05 7.74
C MET A 122 8.20 -0.60 7.37
N VAL A 123 7.21 0.24 7.69
CA VAL A 123 7.25 1.69 7.47
C VAL A 123 6.81 2.44 8.73
N CYS A 124 7.27 3.68 8.86
CA CYS A 124 6.80 4.59 9.91
C CYS A 124 6.31 5.90 9.30
N LEU A 125 5.25 6.43 9.88
CA LEU A 125 4.67 7.73 9.59
C LEU A 125 5.25 8.75 10.56
N ASP A 126 5.88 9.79 10.02
CA ASP A 126 6.27 11.00 10.76
C ASP A 126 5.17 12.06 10.60
N GLY A 127 4.93 12.85 11.62
CA GLY A 127 3.98 13.95 11.57
C GLY A 127 3.21 14.13 12.86
N PRO A 128 2.09 14.89 12.84
CA PRO A 128 1.29 15.16 14.04
C PRO A 128 0.65 13.92 14.69
N ARG A 129 0.53 12.85 13.93
CA ARG A 129 -0.02 11.57 14.37
C ARG A 129 0.92 10.46 13.92
N PRO A 130 2.05 10.27 14.63
CA PRO A 130 3.04 9.29 14.25
C PRO A 130 2.54 7.86 14.50
N GLY A 131 3.19 6.91 13.84
CA GLY A 131 2.92 5.49 14.00
C GLY A 131 3.74 4.65 13.05
N CYS A 132 3.73 3.34 13.23
CA CYS A 132 4.44 2.42 12.36
C CYS A 132 3.52 1.26 11.93
N GLY A 133 3.92 0.56 10.88
CA GLY A 133 3.18 -0.56 10.35
C GLY A 133 3.80 -1.11 9.08
N TYR A 134 2.97 -1.50 8.13
CA TYR A 134 3.41 -2.15 6.90
C TYR A 134 2.86 -1.44 5.65
N LEU A 135 3.66 -1.48 4.60
CA LEU A 135 3.30 -1.05 3.26
C LEU A 135 3.58 -2.21 2.30
N GLU A 136 2.61 -2.58 1.49
CA GLU A 136 2.74 -3.55 0.42
C GLU A 136 2.46 -2.89 -0.93
N LEU A 137 3.29 -3.17 -1.92
CA LEU A 137 3.26 -2.56 -3.24
C LEU A 137 3.40 -3.63 -4.32
N THR A 138 2.53 -3.60 -5.33
CA THR A 138 2.63 -4.45 -6.52
C THR A 138 2.58 -3.65 -7.80
N GLY A 139 3.04 -4.23 -8.92
CA GLY A 139 2.97 -3.59 -10.24
C GLY A 139 3.97 -2.46 -10.45
N TYR A 140 5.10 -2.48 -9.75
CA TYR A 140 6.20 -1.52 -9.90
C TYR A 140 7.50 -2.16 -10.39
N ASP A 141 7.44 -3.42 -10.77
CA ASP A 141 8.59 -4.25 -11.15
C ASP A 141 9.13 -3.98 -12.56
N GLY A 142 8.53 -3.04 -13.30
CA GLY A 142 8.99 -2.66 -14.65
C GLY A 142 8.67 -3.70 -15.72
N GLY A 143 8.05 -4.80 -15.36
CA GLY A 143 7.59 -5.83 -16.27
C GLY A 143 6.26 -5.45 -16.92
N SER A 144 6.27 -5.12 -18.19
CA SER A 144 5.11 -5.35 -19.05
C SER A 144 4.75 -6.83 -18.92
N SER A 145 3.49 -7.11 -18.63
CA SER A 145 2.95 -8.45 -18.46
C SER A 145 3.38 -9.42 -19.59
N GLU A 146 4.44 -10.18 -19.38
CA GLU A 146 4.70 -11.42 -20.09
C GLU A 146 3.87 -12.55 -19.44
N LEU A 147 2.57 -12.42 -19.48
CA LEU A 147 1.64 -13.54 -19.33
C LEU A 147 0.91 -13.80 -20.66
N GLU A 148 1.61 -13.62 -21.79
CA GLU A 148 1.24 -14.19 -23.06
C GLU A 148 2.17 -15.37 -23.35
N GLY A 149 1.63 -16.59 -23.26
CA GLY A 149 2.30 -17.73 -23.90
C GLY A 149 2.44 -19.01 -23.09
N VAL A 150 1.39 -19.49 -22.43
CA VAL A 150 1.23 -20.93 -22.31
C VAL A 150 0.15 -21.33 -23.32
N SER A 151 0.57 -21.37 -24.58
CA SER A 151 -0.18 -22.01 -25.65
C SER A 151 -0.16 -23.53 -25.42
N ARG A 152 -1.33 -24.09 -25.49
CA ARG A 152 -1.63 -25.53 -25.45
C ARG A 152 -0.86 -26.27 -26.55
N ASN A 153 -0.23 -27.34 -26.19
CA ASN A 153 -0.08 -28.54 -27.01
C ASN A 153 -0.49 -29.74 -26.18
#